data_8d95c73dd051623e8446aa3f89337efd
#
_entry.id   8d95c73dd051623e8446aa3f89337efd
#
_cell.length_a   1.000
_cell.length_b   1.000
_cell.length_c   1.000
_cell.angle_alpha   90.00
_cell.angle_beta   90.00
_cell.angle_gamma   90.00
#
_symmetry.space_group_name_H-M   'P 1'
#
loop_
_entity.id
_entity.type
_entity.pdbx_description
1 polymer ?
#
loop_
_entity_poly.entity_id
_entity_poly.type
_entity_poly.pdbx_seq_one_letter_code
_entity_poly.pdbx_strand_id
1 'polypeptide(L)'
;MADCDMNGSGVILLRRGLILGGGASLLLAGCSAPPVQAPSQPSFYRNLAQAGARVDAAMAAEMISGFRRNNGRGNLAVDPVLMAVAEAQASAMTQADQVGVRTGAVAARLTTAGYRHRTAVENTSAGYLTLAEAFSGWRDSPPHRANMLNPAVTRLGIATGYRPGSRYRVFWALVLAEPTAAA
;
A
#
# COMPACT_ATOMS: atom_id res chain seq x y z
N MET A 1 -8.28 57.22 23.72
CA MET A 1 -9.57 57.88 23.87
C MET A 1 -10.56 56.75 24.06
N ALA A 2 -10.86 56.64 25.19
CA ALA A 2 -11.80 56.70 26.28
C ALA A 2 -12.38 55.31 26.52
N ASP A 3 -12.05 54.56 27.57
CA ASP A 3 -12.43 54.66 28.98
C ASP A 3 -13.93 54.81 29.24
N CYS A 4 -14.48 53.85 29.97
CA CYS A 4 -15.48 53.93 31.06
C CYS A 4 -15.87 52.48 31.42
N ASP A 5 -15.46 51.86 32.48
CA ASP A 5 -15.46 52.02 33.91
C ASP A 5 -16.86 52.08 34.58
N MET A 6 -16.89 51.32 35.67
CA MET A 6 -17.71 51.43 36.91
C MET A 6 -18.91 50.45 37.00
N ASN A 7 -18.79 49.39 37.78
CA ASN A 7 -18.97 49.32 39.27
C ASN A 7 -20.45 49.34 39.72
N GLY A 8 -20.84 48.35 40.46
CA GLY A 8 -22.15 48.27 41.12
C GLY A 8 -22.24 47.08 42.08
N SER A 9 -21.62 47.23 43.24
CA SER A 9 -21.80 46.34 44.38
C SER A 9 -23.26 46.31 44.88
N GLY A 10 -23.79 45.13 45.10
CA GLY A 10 -25.06 44.91 45.79
C GLY A 10 -25.03 43.65 46.63
N VAL A 11 -24.65 43.85 47.89
CA VAL A 11 -24.75 42.84 48.97
C VAL A 11 -26.17 42.78 49.44
N ILE A 12 -26.85 41.66 49.37
CA ILE A 12 -28.02 41.35 50.19
C ILE A 12 -27.86 40.02 50.89
N LEU A 13 -27.85 40.12 52.22
CA LEU A 13 -27.81 39.01 53.17
C LEU A 13 -29.20 38.37 53.39
N LEU A 14 -29.15 37.14 53.80
CA LEU A 14 -30.09 36.31 54.58
C LEU A 14 -31.37 35.78 53.92
N ARG A 15 -31.46 34.46 53.81
CA ARG A 15 -32.26 33.66 54.76
C ARG A 15 -32.01 32.17 54.67
N ARG A 16 -31.79 31.55 55.86
CA ARG A 16 -31.74 30.12 56.10
C ARG A 16 -33.06 29.45 55.68
N GLY A 17 -32.99 28.44 54.89
CA GLY A 17 -34.06 27.48 54.67
C GLY A 17 -33.46 26.09 54.54
N LEU A 18 -33.52 25.33 55.65
CA LEU A 18 -33.12 23.93 55.74
C LEU A 18 -34.25 23.10 55.08
N ILE A 19 -34.01 22.50 53.90
CA ILE A 19 -34.91 21.51 53.33
C ILE A 19 -34.07 20.24 53.13
N LEU A 20 -34.31 19.24 54.02
CA LEU A 20 -33.91 17.85 53.77
C LEU A 20 -34.80 17.32 52.61
N GLY A 21 -34.20 17.15 51.45
CA GLY A 21 -34.81 16.50 50.34
C GLY A 21 -33.87 15.38 49.86
N GLY A 22 -34.26 14.13 50.14
CA GLY A 22 -33.54 12.96 49.67
C GLY A 22 -33.55 12.92 48.15
N GLY A 23 -32.40 13.18 47.53
CA GLY A 23 -32.17 13.04 46.09
C GLY A 23 -31.78 11.64 45.75
N ALA A 24 -32.69 10.88 45.14
CA ALA A 24 -32.40 9.59 44.51
C ALA A 24 -31.47 9.86 43.31
N SER A 25 -30.18 9.51 43.43
CA SER A 25 -29.24 9.55 42.33
C SER A 25 -29.57 8.43 41.32
N LEU A 26 -30.27 8.76 40.23
CA LEU A 26 -30.38 7.88 39.09
C LEU A 26 -28.99 7.80 38.43
N LEU A 27 -28.31 6.68 38.63
CA LEU A 27 -27.14 6.29 37.82
C LEU A 27 -27.62 5.95 36.38
N LEU A 28 -27.53 6.91 35.46
CA LEU A 28 -27.62 6.67 34.07
C LEU A 28 -26.36 5.87 33.67
N ALA A 29 -26.49 4.53 33.60
CA ALA A 29 -25.52 3.68 32.96
C ALA A 29 -25.57 3.98 31.45
N GLY A 30 -24.74 4.90 31.02
CA GLY A 30 -24.51 5.17 29.58
C GLY A 30 -23.88 3.94 28.95
N CYS A 31 -24.66 3.18 28.17
CA CYS A 31 -24.12 2.17 27.28
C CYS A 31 -23.26 2.89 26.22
N SER A 32 -21.95 3.04 26.46
CA SER A 32 -21.00 3.44 25.44
C SER A 32 -20.88 2.30 24.43
N ALA A 33 -21.58 2.38 23.30
CA ALA A 33 -21.35 1.48 22.19
C ALA A 33 -19.86 1.59 21.79
N PRO A 34 -19.14 0.48 21.55
CA PRO A 34 -17.77 0.54 21.06
C PRO A 34 -17.73 1.34 19.76
N PRO A 35 -16.69 2.14 19.51
CA PRO A 35 -16.57 2.90 18.28
C PRO A 35 -16.60 1.95 17.10
N VAL A 36 -17.54 2.17 16.18
CA VAL A 36 -17.61 1.44 14.91
C VAL A 36 -16.34 1.81 14.15
N GLN A 37 -15.39 0.87 14.06
CA GLN A 37 -14.20 1.07 13.25
C GLN A 37 -14.64 1.20 11.79
N ALA A 38 -14.34 2.33 11.16
CA ALA A 38 -14.53 2.48 9.72
C ALA A 38 -13.79 1.35 9.00
N PRO A 39 -14.40 0.73 7.97
CA PRO A 39 -13.74 -0.35 7.23
C PRO A 39 -12.39 0.14 6.73
N SER A 40 -11.33 -0.60 7.06
CA SER A 40 -9.98 -0.27 6.61
C SER A 40 -9.92 -0.34 5.08
N GLN A 41 -9.37 0.70 4.45
CA GLN A 41 -9.22 0.72 3.00
C GLN A 41 -8.39 -0.49 2.55
N PRO A 42 -8.83 -1.25 1.52
CA PRO A 42 -8.06 -2.38 0.99
C PRO A 42 -6.63 -1.97 0.62
N SER A 43 -5.65 -2.86 0.88
CA SER A 43 -4.22 -2.54 0.70
C SER A 43 -3.84 -2.16 -0.73
N PHE A 44 -4.59 -2.62 -1.73
CA PHE A 44 -4.35 -2.27 -3.14
C PHE A 44 -4.71 -0.81 -3.51
N TYR A 45 -5.44 -0.09 -2.64
CA TYR A 45 -5.66 1.36 -2.78
C TYR A 45 -4.74 2.20 -1.89
N ARG A 46 -3.85 1.57 -1.11
CA ARG A 46 -2.90 2.32 -0.27
C ARG A 46 -2.00 3.18 -1.14
N ASN A 47 -1.90 4.46 -0.78
CA ASN A 47 -0.96 5.37 -1.43
C ASN A 47 0.47 5.01 -1.02
N LEU A 48 1.32 4.69 -1.99
CA LEU A 48 2.72 4.31 -1.81
C LEU A 48 3.70 5.47 -2.01
N ALA A 49 3.20 6.68 -2.31
CA ALA A 49 4.02 7.88 -2.46
C ALA A 49 4.37 8.50 -1.10
N GLN A 50 4.89 7.69 -0.19
CA GLN A 50 5.34 8.10 1.14
C GLN A 50 6.52 7.24 1.61
N ALA A 51 7.37 7.82 2.47
CA ALA A 51 8.54 7.13 2.97
C ALA A 51 8.14 5.86 3.74
N GLY A 52 8.87 4.76 3.49
CA GLY A 52 8.64 3.48 4.15
C GLY A 52 7.42 2.69 3.67
N ALA A 53 6.60 3.24 2.75
CA ALA A 53 5.49 2.49 2.19
C ALA A 53 5.99 1.32 1.35
N ARG A 54 5.36 0.16 1.52
CA ARG A 54 5.65 -1.05 0.76
C ARG A 54 4.38 -1.57 0.11
N VAL A 55 4.52 -2.09 -1.11
CA VAL A 55 3.43 -2.80 -1.78
C VAL A 55 3.13 -4.10 -1.03
N ASP A 56 1.85 -4.44 -0.93
CA ASP A 56 1.40 -5.72 -0.40
C ASP A 56 1.56 -6.80 -1.50
N ALA A 57 2.62 -7.60 -1.38
CA ALA A 57 2.96 -8.62 -2.36
C ALA A 57 1.93 -9.77 -2.42
N ALA A 58 1.31 -10.10 -1.27
CA ALA A 58 0.27 -11.13 -1.24
C ALA A 58 -0.98 -10.65 -1.99
N MET A 59 -1.39 -9.41 -1.75
CA MET A 59 -2.50 -8.79 -2.48
C MET A 59 -2.21 -8.65 -3.98
N ALA A 60 -0.97 -8.31 -4.35
CA ALA A 60 -0.55 -8.26 -5.76
C ALA A 60 -0.63 -9.64 -6.41
N ALA A 61 -0.18 -10.69 -5.73
CA ALA A 61 -0.27 -12.06 -6.20
C ALA A 61 -1.73 -12.49 -6.40
N GLU A 62 -2.61 -12.17 -5.47
CA GLU A 62 -4.03 -12.47 -5.57
C GLU A 62 -4.70 -11.73 -6.74
N MET A 63 -4.47 -10.43 -6.86
CA MET A 63 -5.03 -9.59 -7.93
C MET A 63 -4.59 -10.07 -9.31
N ILE A 64 -3.28 -10.31 -9.51
CA ILE A 64 -2.75 -10.79 -10.79
C ILE A 64 -3.21 -12.22 -11.06
N SER A 65 -3.28 -13.09 -10.04
CA SER A 65 -3.81 -14.45 -10.19
C SER A 65 -5.28 -14.45 -10.58
N GLY A 66 -6.09 -13.56 -10.02
CA GLY A 66 -7.49 -13.38 -10.43
C GLY A 66 -7.61 -13.03 -11.91
N PHE A 67 -6.83 -12.06 -12.36
CA PHE A 67 -6.77 -11.69 -13.77
C PHE A 67 -6.29 -12.85 -14.67
N ARG A 68 -5.28 -13.60 -14.23
CA ARG A 68 -4.76 -14.78 -14.92
C ARG A 68 -5.83 -15.87 -15.04
N ARG A 69 -6.54 -16.21 -13.96
CA ARG A 69 -7.63 -17.20 -13.98
C ARG A 69 -8.72 -16.81 -14.98
N ASN A 70 -9.11 -15.54 -15.01
CA ASN A 70 -10.10 -15.04 -15.98
C ASN A 70 -9.63 -15.12 -17.44
N ASN A 71 -8.33 -15.38 -17.66
CA ASN A 71 -7.72 -15.58 -18.97
C ASN A 71 -7.17 -17.02 -19.15
N GLY A 72 -7.64 -18.00 -18.38
CA GLY A 72 -7.26 -19.40 -18.50
C GLY A 72 -5.80 -19.71 -18.10
N ARG A 73 -5.24 -18.94 -17.16
CA ARG A 73 -3.87 -19.12 -16.63
C ARG A 73 -3.86 -19.50 -15.16
N GLY A 74 -2.79 -20.18 -14.73
CA GLY A 74 -2.61 -20.57 -13.33
C GLY A 74 -2.29 -19.40 -12.39
N ASN A 75 -2.39 -19.67 -11.09
CA ASN A 75 -2.05 -18.70 -10.05
C ASN A 75 -0.53 -18.45 -9.99
N LEU A 76 -0.17 -17.33 -9.35
CA LEU A 76 1.19 -16.96 -8.99
C LEU A 76 1.36 -17.06 -7.47
N ALA A 77 2.53 -17.50 -7.03
CA ALA A 77 2.94 -17.44 -5.63
C ALA A 77 4.08 -16.43 -5.45
N VAL A 78 4.08 -15.74 -4.33
CA VAL A 78 5.18 -14.84 -3.97
C VAL A 78 6.45 -15.65 -3.72
N ASP A 79 7.58 -15.18 -4.26
CA ASP A 79 8.88 -15.81 -4.13
C ASP A 79 9.88 -14.82 -3.54
N PRO A 80 10.59 -15.17 -2.45
CA PRO A 80 11.49 -14.23 -1.76
C PRO A 80 12.69 -13.80 -2.61
N VAL A 81 13.19 -14.64 -3.50
CA VAL A 81 14.31 -14.28 -4.38
C VAL A 81 13.83 -13.31 -5.45
N LEU A 82 12.65 -13.56 -6.02
CA LEU A 82 12.06 -12.62 -6.97
C LEU A 82 11.73 -11.28 -6.30
N MET A 83 11.30 -11.29 -5.04
CA MET A 83 11.09 -10.07 -4.27
C MET A 83 12.37 -9.24 -4.16
N ALA A 84 13.50 -9.87 -3.79
CA ALA A 84 14.78 -9.20 -3.67
C ALA A 84 15.26 -8.61 -5.02
N VAL A 85 15.07 -9.35 -6.12
CA VAL A 85 15.41 -8.86 -7.47
C VAL A 85 14.53 -7.69 -7.89
N ALA A 86 13.23 -7.72 -7.56
CA ALA A 86 12.32 -6.61 -7.81
C ALA A 86 12.68 -5.38 -6.97
N GLU A 87 13.06 -5.56 -5.69
CA GLU A 87 13.52 -4.48 -4.80
C GLU A 87 14.77 -3.81 -5.35
N ALA A 88 15.75 -4.58 -5.81
CA ALA A 88 16.97 -4.05 -6.41
C ALA A 88 16.65 -3.21 -7.67
N GLN A 89 15.74 -3.68 -8.52
CA GLN A 89 15.32 -2.94 -9.73
C GLN A 89 14.56 -1.66 -9.38
N ALA A 90 13.59 -1.74 -8.47
CA ALA A 90 12.84 -0.56 -8.02
C ALA A 90 13.78 0.49 -7.40
N SER A 91 14.76 0.05 -6.60
CA SER A 91 15.79 0.93 -6.01
C SER A 91 16.64 1.61 -7.07
N ALA A 92 17.14 0.87 -8.06
CA ALA A 92 17.95 1.42 -9.15
C ALA A 92 17.18 2.49 -9.94
N MET A 93 15.91 2.24 -10.28
CA MET A 93 15.05 3.22 -10.95
C MET A 93 14.80 4.46 -10.10
N THR A 94 14.59 4.27 -8.80
CA THR A 94 14.36 5.36 -7.84
C THR A 94 15.60 6.26 -7.72
N GLN A 95 16.80 5.66 -7.65
CA GLN A 95 18.07 6.40 -7.57
C GLN A 95 18.35 7.18 -8.85
N ALA A 96 18.10 6.57 -10.00
CA ALA A 96 18.31 7.20 -11.31
C ALA A 96 17.21 8.19 -11.71
N ASP A 97 16.06 8.19 -11.00
CA ASP A 97 14.84 8.92 -11.39
C ASP A 97 14.38 8.59 -12.82
N GLN A 98 14.51 7.32 -13.20
CA GLN A 98 14.25 6.86 -14.57
C GLN A 98 13.63 5.48 -14.58
N VAL A 99 12.58 5.29 -15.42
CA VAL A 99 12.01 3.97 -15.72
C VAL A 99 12.91 3.22 -16.69
N GLY A 100 13.00 1.89 -16.53
CA GLY A 100 13.75 1.05 -17.46
C GLY A 100 15.27 1.19 -17.35
N VAL A 101 15.78 1.60 -16.19
CA VAL A 101 17.23 1.59 -15.91
C VAL A 101 17.77 0.18 -16.20
N ARG A 102 18.80 0.11 -17.02
CA ARG A 102 19.42 -1.16 -17.41
C ARG A 102 20.30 -1.70 -16.28
N THR A 103 19.72 -2.55 -15.45
CA THR A 103 20.43 -3.37 -14.45
C THR A 103 20.81 -4.74 -15.00
N GLY A 104 20.75 -4.91 -16.33
CA GLY A 104 20.85 -6.19 -17.02
C GLY A 104 19.49 -6.85 -17.27
N ALA A 105 19.47 -7.88 -18.10
CA ALA A 105 18.26 -8.66 -18.34
C ALA A 105 17.78 -9.33 -17.03
N VAL A 106 16.47 -9.40 -16.81
CA VAL A 106 15.90 -9.99 -15.58
C VAL A 106 16.38 -11.43 -15.37
N ALA A 107 16.52 -12.21 -16.46
CA ALA A 107 17.06 -13.58 -16.41
C ALA A 107 18.49 -13.62 -15.84
N ALA A 108 19.38 -12.73 -16.29
CA ALA A 108 20.75 -12.65 -15.78
C ALA A 108 20.78 -12.25 -14.29
N ARG A 109 19.94 -11.31 -13.86
CA ARG A 109 19.84 -10.90 -12.43
C ARG A 109 19.35 -12.05 -11.55
N LEU A 110 18.40 -12.84 -12.03
CA LEU A 110 17.92 -14.03 -11.32
C LEU A 110 19.01 -15.10 -11.21
N THR A 111 19.76 -15.34 -12.30
CA THR A 111 20.91 -16.26 -12.27
C THR A 111 21.98 -15.82 -11.27
N THR A 112 22.31 -14.53 -11.26
CA THR A 112 23.26 -13.95 -10.28
C THR A 112 22.75 -14.08 -8.84
N ALA A 113 21.42 -14.01 -8.63
CA ALA A 113 20.80 -14.24 -7.32
C ALA A 113 20.68 -15.74 -6.96
N GLY A 114 21.25 -16.65 -7.75
CA GLY A 114 21.17 -18.09 -7.54
C GLY A 114 19.81 -18.72 -7.86
N TYR A 115 18.93 -18.01 -8.53
CA TYR A 115 17.60 -18.49 -8.87
C TYR A 115 17.60 -19.27 -10.18
N ARG A 116 17.33 -20.57 -10.10
CA ARG A 116 17.25 -21.45 -11.28
C ARG A 116 15.87 -21.32 -11.91
N HIS A 117 15.79 -20.87 -13.17
CA HIS A 117 14.54 -20.60 -13.88
C HIS A 117 14.65 -21.07 -15.35
N ARG A 118 13.48 -21.30 -15.95
CA ARG A 118 13.32 -21.53 -17.40
C ARG A 118 12.90 -20.25 -18.12
N THR A 119 11.98 -19.52 -17.50
CA THR A 119 11.39 -18.30 -18.04
C THR A 119 11.47 -17.22 -16.98
N ALA A 120 11.82 -15.99 -17.40
CA ALA A 120 11.75 -14.80 -16.57
C ALA A 120 11.32 -13.59 -17.42
N VAL A 121 10.34 -12.84 -16.91
CA VAL A 121 9.85 -11.61 -17.51
C VAL A 121 9.65 -10.53 -16.45
N GLU A 122 9.64 -9.28 -16.86
CA GLU A 122 9.57 -8.14 -15.95
C GLU A 122 8.64 -7.06 -16.51
N ASN A 123 7.86 -6.43 -15.63
CA ASN A 123 7.17 -5.18 -15.88
C ASN A 123 7.77 -4.09 -14.99
N THR A 124 8.25 -3.01 -15.61
CA THR A 124 8.67 -1.81 -14.91
C THR A 124 7.79 -0.63 -15.30
N SER A 125 7.48 0.23 -14.33
CA SER A 125 6.70 1.44 -14.57
C SER A 125 6.98 2.48 -13.48
N ALA A 126 6.44 3.69 -13.65
CA ALA A 126 6.46 4.71 -12.61
C ALA A 126 5.25 5.64 -12.74
N GLY A 127 4.96 6.40 -11.67
CA GLY A 127 3.88 7.38 -11.65
C GLY A 127 2.55 6.85 -11.10
N TYR A 128 2.39 5.55 -10.94
CA TYR A 128 1.24 4.97 -10.27
C TYR A 128 1.43 5.05 -8.75
N LEU A 129 0.43 5.53 -8.03
CA LEU A 129 0.53 5.73 -6.58
C LEU A 129 0.00 4.54 -5.78
N THR A 130 -0.79 3.68 -6.42
CA THR A 130 -1.44 2.52 -5.79
C THR A 130 -1.21 1.26 -6.63
N LEU A 131 -1.35 0.09 -6.00
CA LEU A 131 -1.28 -1.20 -6.72
C LEU A 131 -2.39 -1.31 -7.77
N ALA A 132 -3.60 -0.80 -7.46
CA ALA A 132 -4.71 -0.82 -8.41
C ALA A 132 -4.41 -0.05 -9.69
N GLU A 133 -3.77 1.13 -9.57
CA GLU A 133 -3.34 1.93 -10.73
C GLU A 133 -2.26 1.22 -11.55
N ALA A 134 -1.22 0.70 -10.87
CA ALA A 134 -0.13 -0.02 -11.53
C ALA A 134 -0.65 -1.25 -12.30
N PHE A 135 -1.50 -2.05 -11.65
CA PHE A 135 -2.13 -3.21 -12.27
C PHE A 135 -2.96 -2.81 -13.50
N SER A 136 -3.79 -1.76 -13.40
CA SER A 136 -4.58 -1.27 -14.53
C SER A 136 -3.69 -0.84 -15.69
N GLY A 137 -2.64 -0.07 -15.43
CA GLY A 137 -1.68 0.33 -16.46
C GLY A 137 -0.97 -0.86 -17.13
N TRP A 138 -0.59 -1.88 -16.35
CA TRP A 138 0.02 -3.10 -16.91
C TRP A 138 -0.98 -3.95 -17.71
N ARG A 139 -2.24 -4.03 -17.26
CA ARG A 139 -3.30 -4.75 -17.98
C ARG A 139 -3.59 -4.13 -19.34
N ASP A 140 -3.57 -2.81 -19.40
CA ASP A 140 -3.93 -2.05 -20.61
C ASP A 140 -2.74 -1.87 -21.57
N SER A 141 -1.52 -2.15 -21.14
CA SER A 141 -0.30 -2.16 -21.95
C SER A 141 -0.04 -3.54 -22.56
N PRO A 142 -0.08 -3.72 -23.88
CA PRO A 142 0.08 -5.04 -24.51
C PRO A 142 1.31 -5.82 -24.06
N PRO A 143 2.54 -5.25 -23.99
CA PRO A 143 3.72 -6.00 -23.56
C PRO A 143 3.66 -6.39 -22.09
N HIS A 144 3.19 -5.49 -21.20
CA HIS A 144 3.07 -5.80 -19.78
C HIS A 144 1.98 -6.84 -19.52
N ARG A 145 0.87 -6.75 -20.25
CA ARG A 145 -0.21 -7.75 -20.22
C ARG A 145 0.30 -9.13 -20.63
N ALA A 146 1.06 -9.20 -21.72
CA ALA A 146 1.64 -10.46 -22.20
C ALA A 146 2.53 -11.12 -21.14
N ASN A 147 3.34 -10.33 -20.42
CA ASN A 147 4.16 -10.82 -19.32
C ASN A 147 3.29 -11.38 -18.18
N MET A 148 2.25 -10.68 -17.76
CA MET A 148 1.33 -11.16 -16.70
C MET A 148 0.56 -12.41 -17.12
N LEU A 149 0.26 -12.58 -18.39
CA LEU A 149 -0.46 -13.74 -18.93
C LEU A 149 0.45 -14.84 -19.48
N ASN A 150 1.77 -14.71 -19.33
CA ASN A 150 2.70 -15.76 -19.75
C ASN A 150 2.31 -17.09 -19.05
N PRO A 151 2.03 -18.16 -19.83
CA PRO A 151 1.54 -19.43 -19.29
C PRO A 151 2.57 -20.16 -18.43
N ALA A 152 3.88 -19.93 -18.67
CA ALA A 152 4.95 -20.63 -17.99
C ALA A 152 5.20 -20.12 -16.58
N VAL A 153 4.97 -18.84 -16.30
CA VAL A 153 5.32 -18.25 -14.99
C VAL A 153 4.38 -18.70 -13.89
N THR A 154 4.95 -19.03 -12.72
CA THR A 154 4.23 -19.50 -11.53
C THR A 154 4.65 -18.78 -10.26
N ARG A 155 5.68 -17.93 -10.33
CA ARG A 155 6.21 -17.16 -9.19
C ARG A 155 6.25 -15.68 -9.53
N LEU A 156 6.11 -14.85 -8.49
CA LEU A 156 6.24 -13.40 -8.61
C LEU A 156 7.06 -12.80 -7.46
N GLY A 157 7.74 -11.70 -7.79
CA GLY A 157 8.21 -10.70 -6.84
C GLY A 157 7.78 -9.32 -7.29
N ILE A 158 7.38 -8.46 -6.36
CA ILE A 158 6.96 -7.10 -6.66
C ILE A 158 7.51 -6.13 -5.63
N ALA A 159 8.02 -5.00 -6.10
CA ALA A 159 8.54 -3.96 -5.21
C ALA A 159 8.27 -2.56 -5.76
N THR A 160 8.34 -1.60 -4.85
CA THR A 160 8.25 -0.18 -5.17
C THR A 160 9.38 0.60 -4.54
N GLY A 161 9.79 1.67 -5.21
CA GLY A 161 10.67 2.70 -4.66
C GLY A 161 9.98 4.05 -4.67
N TYR A 162 10.15 4.83 -3.59
CA TYR A 162 9.60 6.18 -3.48
C TYR A 162 10.72 7.21 -3.54
N ARG A 163 10.54 8.25 -4.37
CA ARG A 163 11.43 9.40 -4.46
C ARG A 163 10.65 10.70 -4.33
N PRO A 164 10.76 11.41 -3.19
CA PRO A 164 10.18 12.74 -3.05
C PRO A 164 10.86 13.69 -4.07
N GLY A 165 10.09 14.57 -4.69
CA GLY A 165 10.59 15.49 -5.71
C GLY A 165 10.69 14.94 -7.13
N SER A 166 10.63 13.62 -7.35
CA SER A 166 10.45 13.04 -8.68
C SER A 166 9.05 13.35 -9.21
N ARG A 167 8.93 13.63 -10.51
CA ARG A 167 7.63 13.72 -11.20
C ARG A 167 6.84 12.41 -11.11
N TYR A 168 7.54 11.30 -11.01
CA TYR A 168 6.94 9.95 -10.93
C TYR A 168 6.54 9.57 -9.51
N ARG A 169 7.28 10.03 -8.51
CA ARG A 169 7.13 9.72 -7.08
C ARG A 169 7.31 8.25 -6.73
N VAL A 170 6.65 7.32 -7.41
CA VAL A 170 6.71 5.87 -7.15
C VAL A 170 7.18 5.14 -8.40
N PHE A 171 8.16 4.25 -8.24
CA PHE A 171 8.72 3.37 -9.26
C PHE A 171 8.35 1.93 -8.93
N TRP A 172 8.01 1.14 -9.93
CA TRP A 172 7.47 -0.20 -9.80
C TRP A 172 8.29 -1.22 -10.56
N ALA A 173 8.58 -2.36 -9.93
CA ALA A 173 9.13 -3.54 -10.57
C ALA A 173 8.32 -4.77 -10.19
N LEU A 174 7.83 -5.50 -11.20
CA LEU A 174 7.18 -6.80 -11.08
C LEU A 174 8.02 -7.82 -11.84
N VAL A 175 8.58 -8.79 -11.15
CA VAL A 175 9.34 -9.91 -11.71
C VAL A 175 8.48 -11.15 -11.68
N LEU A 176 8.39 -11.86 -12.80
CA LEU A 176 7.64 -13.09 -12.95
C LEU A 176 8.57 -14.18 -13.47
N ALA A 177 8.51 -15.38 -12.92
CA ALA A 177 9.38 -16.48 -13.35
C ALA A 177 8.71 -17.85 -13.25
N GLU A 178 9.27 -18.78 -14.07
CA GLU A 178 9.08 -20.22 -13.97
C GLU A 178 10.32 -20.82 -13.33
N PRO A 179 10.30 -21.32 -12.07
CA PRO A 179 11.43 -21.97 -11.49
C PRO A 179 11.69 -23.32 -12.19
N THR A 180 12.95 -23.70 -12.31
CA THR A 180 13.27 -25.12 -12.56
C THR A 180 13.10 -25.90 -11.27
N ALA A 181 12.61 -27.15 -11.35
CA ALA A 181 12.59 -28.03 -10.19
C ALA A 181 14.00 -28.10 -9.59
N ALA A 182 14.08 -28.10 -8.25
CA ALA A 182 15.32 -28.48 -7.57
C ALA A 182 15.66 -29.91 -8.00
N ALA A 183 16.89 -30.12 -8.49
CA ALA A 183 17.41 -31.43 -8.79
C ALA A 183 17.65 -32.20 -7.51
#